data_b405ff9fb8a7633cca1b08305a8aab7f
#
_entry.id   b405ff9fb8a7633cca1b08305a8aab7f
#
_cell.length_a   1.000
_cell.length_b   1.000
_cell.length_c   1.000
_cell.angle_alpha   90.00
_cell.angle_beta   90.00
_cell.angle_gamma   90.00
#
_symmetry.space_group_name_H-M   'P 1'
#
loop_
_entity.id
_entity.type
_entity.pdbx_description
1 polymer ?
#
loop_
_entity_poly.entity_id
_entity_poly.type
_entity_poly.pdbx_seq_one_letter_code
_entity_poly.pdbx_strand_id
1 'polypeptide(L)'
;MKPEVSRLELIQEYEKAPDSALFSQETVAAILDCSKATIERDRWIGSGIPFIKVGRMVRYRKSDIQGWLEHQLAFQSTTQAQLQKEGKNNSR
;
A
#
# COMPACT_ATOMS: atom_id res chain seq x y z
N MET A 1 -29.02 10.95 2.28
CA MET A 1 -27.94 10.08 2.64
C MET A 1 -26.63 10.60 2.07
N LYS A 2 -25.63 10.56 2.85
CA LYS A 2 -24.37 11.04 2.40
C LYS A 2 -23.64 9.94 1.65
N PRO A 3 -23.29 10.19 0.41
CA PRO A 3 -22.56 9.17 -0.33
C PRO A 3 -21.13 9.07 0.18
N GLU A 4 -20.67 7.87 0.28
CA GLU A 4 -19.29 7.64 0.63
C GLU A 4 -18.43 7.79 -0.60
N VAL A 5 -17.22 8.28 -0.39
CA VAL A 5 -16.27 8.34 -1.47
C VAL A 5 -15.93 6.91 -1.87
N SER A 6 -16.13 6.59 -3.12
CA SER A 6 -15.91 5.24 -3.58
C SER A 6 -14.42 4.92 -3.60
N ARG A 7 -14.11 3.64 -3.59
CA ARG A 7 -12.73 3.21 -3.68
C ARG A 7 -12.04 3.76 -4.92
N LEU A 8 -12.76 3.75 -6.04
CA LEU A 8 -12.19 4.26 -7.29
C LEU A 8 -11.85 5.73 -7.19
N GLU A 9 -12.72 6.51 -6.54
CA GLU A 9 -12.45 7.93 -6.40
C GLU A 9 -11.21 8.18 -5.56
N LEU A 10 -11.03 7.42 -4.49
CA LEU A 10 -9.83 7.56 -3.67
C LEU A 10 -8.58 7.24 -4.46
N ILE A 11 -8.63 6.19 -5.26
CA ILE A 11 -7.48 5.81 -6.07
C ILE A 11 -7.18 6.88 -7.12
N GLN A 12 -8.23 7.44 -7.74
CA GLN A 12 -8.04 8.48 -8.73
C GLN A 12 -7.41 9.73 -8.13
N GLU A 13 -7.86 10.11 -6.94
CA GLU A 13 -7.25 11.26 -6.26
C GLU A 13 -5.77 11.01 -5.98
N TYR A 14 -5.46 9.80 -5.56
CA TYR A 14 -4.08 9.43 -5.29
C TYR A 14 -3.24 9.54 -6.56
N GLU A 15 -3.75 9.02 -7.66
CA GLU A 15 -2.98 9.01 -8.90
C GLU A 15 -2.70 10.39 -9.44
N LYS A 16 -3.62 11.33 -9.21
CA LYS A 16 -3.45 12.69 -9.71
C LYS A 16 -2.60 13.56 -8.80
N ALA A 17 -2.35 13.12 -7.59
CA ALA A 17 -1.69 13.96 -6.60
C ALA A 17 -0.18 13.97 -6.81
N PRO A 18 0.49 15.02 -6.36
CA PRO A 18 1.96 15.05 -6.41
C PRO A 18 2.56 14.09 -5.40
N ASP A 19 3.85 13.79 -5.59
CA ASP A 19 4.54 12.83 -4.75
C ASP A 19 4.56 13.23 -3.28
N SER A 20 4.47 14.52 -2.99
CA SER A 20 4.52 15.02 -1.63
C SER A 20 3.15 15.00 -0.95
N ALA A 21 2.10 14.62 -1.65
CA ALA A 21 0.76 14.62 -1.07
C ALA A 21 0.65 13.60 0.05
N LEU A 22 -0.20 13.92 1.02
CA LEU A 22 -0.42 13.06 2.17
C LEU A 22 -1.81 12.45 2.09
N PHE A 23 -1.91 11.19 2.48
CA PHE A 23 -3.18 10.47 2.39
C PHE A 23 -3.49 9.77 3.71
N SER A 24 -4.77 9.58 3.95
CA SER A 24 -5.23 8.86 5.13
C SER A 24 -5.15 7.37 4.90
N GLN A 25 -5.35 6.62 5.98
CA GLN A 25 -5.37 5.16 5.88
C GLN A 25 -6.51 4.66 5.00
N GLU A 26 -7.57 5.43 4.86
CA GLU A 26 -8.66 5.05 3.97
C GLU A 26 -8.18 4.94 2.54
N THR A 27 -7.39 5.89 2.10
CA THR A 27 -6.86 5.85 0.75
C THR A 27 -5.90 4.68 0.57
N VAL A 28 -5.06 4.45 1.56
CA VAL A 28 -4.12 3.32 1.49
C VAL A 28 -4.89 2.00 1.43
N ALA A 29 -5.93 1.87 2.23
CA ALA A 29 -6.76 0.67 2.19
C ALA A 29 -7.40 0.49 0.82
N ALA A 30 -7.84 1.58 0.20
CA ALA A 30 -8.42 1.51 -1.13
C ALA A 30 -7.41 1.04 -2.16
N ILE A 31 -6.20 1.58 -2.09
CA ILE A 31 -5.14 1.20 -3.02
C ILE A 31 -4.78 -0.26 -2.88
N LEU A 32 -4.65 -0.73 -1.65
CA LEU A 32 -4.26 -2.11 -1.37
C LEU A 32 -5.45 -3.07 -1.40
N ASP A 33 -6.66 -2.54 -1.51
CA ASP A 33 -7.88 -3.35 -1.53
C ASP A 33 -7.98 -4.21 -0.27
N CYS A 34 -7.82 -3.58 0.88
CA CYS A 34 -7.91 -4.27 2.16
C CYS A 34 -8.66 -3.38 3.14
N SER A 35 -8.89 -3.91 4.33
CA SER A 35 -9.63 -3.19 5.34
C SER A 35 -8.72 -2.20 6.07
N LYS A 36 -9.33 -1.20 6.68
CA LYS A 36 -8.57 -0.26 7.50
C LYS A 36 -7.95 -0.96 8.69
N ALA A 37 -8.62 -2.00 9.20
CA ALA A 37 -8.06 -2.75 10.32
C ALA A 37 -6.75 -3.41 9.93
N THR A 38 -6.64 -3.89 8.70
CA THR A 38 -5.39 -4.47 8.22
C THR A 38 -4.28 -3.42 8.20
N ILE A 39 -4.60 -2.22 7.72
CA ILE A 39 -3.61 -1.14 7.69
C ILE A 39 -3.16 -0.80 9.11
N GLU A 40 -4.10 -0.73 10.03
CA GLU A 40 -3.77 -0.39 11.41
C GLU A 40 -2.92 -1.47 12.07
N ARG A 41 -3.25 -2.72 11.80
CA ARG A 41 -2.47 -3.82 12.37
C ARG A 41 -1.04 -3.80 11.83
N ASP A 42 -0.89 -3.61 10.53
CA ASP A 42 0.45 -3.56 9.94
C ASP A 42 1.27 -2.44 10.53
N ARG A 43 0.64 -1.29 10.79
CA ARG A 43 1.35 -0.17 11.42
C ARG A 43 1.77 -0.54 12.83
N TRP A 44 0.91 -1.24 13.55
CA TRP A 44 1.20 -1.66 14.92
C TRP A 44 2.42 -2.56 15.01
N ILE A 45 2.51 -3.51 14.08
CA ILE A 45 3.60 -4.48 14.13
C ILE A 45 4.82 -4.03 13.33
N GLY A 46 4.77 -2.83 12.79
CA GLY A 46 5.93 -2.25 12.13
C GLY A 46 6.20 -2.78 10.74
N SER A 47 5.22 -3.41 10.11
CA SER A 47 5.42 -4.01 8.80
C SER A 47 4.62 -3.26 7.80
N GLY A 48 4.46 -2.50 7.21
CA GLY A 48 3.61 -1.82 6.26
C GLY A 48 4.30 -0.60 5.71
N ILE A 49 3.49 0.24 5.13
CA ILE A 49 3.99 1.44 4.50
C ILE A 49 4.47 2.42 5.56
N PRO A 50 5.62 3.06 5.36
CA PRO A 50 6.06 4.13 6.26
C PRO A 50 5.01 5.22 6.38
N PHE A 51 4.87 5.77 7.56
CA PHE A 51 3.86 6.79 7.82
C PHE A 51 4.46 7.93 8.61
N ILE A 52 3.75 9.05 8.64
CA ILE A 52 4.13 10.19 9.46
C ILE A 52 2.97 10.57 10.35
N LYS A 53 3.28 11.20 11.45
CA LYS A 53 2.25 11.71 12.34
C LYS A 53 2.17 13.21 12.22
N VAL A 54 0.95 13.69 12.01
CA VAL A 54 0.68 15.13 11.99
C VAL A 54 -0.28 15.38 13.14
N GLY A 55 0.27 15.80 14.28
CA GLY A 55 -0.52 15.86 15.48
C GLY A 55 -0.95 14.46 15.89
N ARG A 56 -2.26 14.25 15.96
CA ARG A 56 -2.80 12.93 16.29
C ARG A 56 -3.15 12.10 15.06
N MET A 57 -2.96 12.68 13.89
CA MET A 57 -3.37 12.01 12.66
C MET A 57 -2.20 11.26 12.06
N VAL A 58 -2.51 10.10 11.52
CA VAL A 58 -1.53 9.31 10.76
C VAL A 58 -1.74 9.59 9.29
N ARG A 59 -0.66 9.87 8.57
CA ARG A 59 -0.72 10.17 7.15
C ARG A 59 0.38 9.44 6.42
N TYR A 60 0.13 9.14 5.16
CA TYR A 60 1.07 8.41 4.31
C TYR A 60 1.40 9.28 3.10
N ARG A 61 2.67 9.48 2.83
CA ARG A 61 3.07 10.24 1.66
C ARG A 61 2.97 9.38 0.41
N LYS A 62 2.56 10.01 -0.70
CA LYS A 62 2.43 9.26 -1.94
C LYS A 62 3.75 8.58 -2.32
N SER A 63 4.87 9.26 -2.18
CA SER A 63 6.15 8.67 -2.53
C SER A 63 6.46 7.44 -1.69
N ASP A 64 6.09 7.47 -0.41
CA ASP A 64 6.31 6.31 0.45
C ASP A 64 5.42 5.14 0.06
N ILE A 65 4.17 5.44 -0.29
CA ILE A 65 3.25 4.40 -0.74
C ILE A 65 3.79 3.75 -2.01
N GLN A 66 4.20 4.58 -2.96
CA GLN A 66 4.68 4.06 -4.24
C GLN A 66 5.96 3.24 -4.07
N GLY A 67 6.87 3.74 -3.25
CA GLY A 67 8.11 3.00 -3.01
C GLY A 67 7.87 1.66 -2.37
N TRP A 68 6.96 1.62 -1.40
CA TRP A 68 6.64 0.36 -0.74
C TRP A 68 6.01 -0.63 -1.72
N LEU A 69 5.08 -0.16 -2.54
CA LEU A 69 4.44 -1.02 -3.52
C LEU A 69 5.43 -1.56 -4.54
N GLU A 70 6.32 -0.71 -5.02
CA GLU A 70 7.32 -1.15 -5.98
C GLU A 70 8.24 -2.19 -5.38
N HIS A 71 8.60 -2.00 -4.14
CA HIS A 71 9.45 -2.97 -3.45
C HIS A 71 8.76 -4.33 -3.34
N GLN A 72 7.47 -4.32 -3.01
CA GLN A 72 6.72 -5.55 -2.89
C GLN A 72 6.63 -6.29 -4.22
N LEU A 73 6.34 -5.55 -5.27
CA LEU A 73 6.21 -6.17 -6.59
C LEU A 73 7.54 -6.75 -7.06
N ALA A 74 8.61 -6.02 -6.87
CA ALA A 74 9.93 -6.51 -7.29
C ALA A 74 10.30 -7.76 -6.53
N PHE A 75 10.04 -7.77 -5.22
CA PHE A 75 10.37 -8.92 -4.39
C PHE A 75 9.58 -10.15 -4.83
N GLN A 76 8.29 -9.99 -5.07
CA GLN A 76 7.46 -11.11 -5.49
C GLN A 76 7.88 -11.63 -6.86
N SER A 77 8.19 -10.74 -7.76
CA SER A 77 8.60 -11.15 -9.10
C SER A 77 9.89 -11.98 -9.03
N THR A 78 10.83 -11.53 -8.24
CA THR A 78 12.09 -12.27 -8.09
C THR A 78 11.85 -13.64 -7.50
N THR A 79 11.03 -13.71 -6.47
CA THR A 79 10.73 -14.99 -5.83
C THR A 79 10.06 -15.95 -6.80
N GLN A 80 9.11 -15.48 -7.53
CA GLN A 80 8.40 -16.32 -8.49
C GLN A 80 9.34 -16.81 -9.57
N ALA A 81 10.20 -15.95 -10.06
CA ALA A 81 11.16 -16.34 -11.08
C ALA A 81 12.07 -17.44 -10.58
N GLN A 82 12.53 -17.31 -9.35
CA GLN A 82 13.41 -18.31 -8.78
C GLN A 82 12.70 -19.64 -8.61
N LEU A 83 11.47 -19.61 -8.16
CA LEU A 83 10.72 -20.85 -7.98
C LEU A 83 10.51 -21.55 -9.31
N GLN A 84 10.20 -20.79 -10.33
CA GLN A 84 9.98 -21.39 -11.65
C GLN A 84 11.24 -22.02 -12.20
N LYS A 85 12.35 -21.39 -11.97
CA LYS A 85 13.61 -21.93 -12.47
C LYS A 85 14.01 -23.19 -11.74
N GLU A 86 13.68 -23.26 -10.49
CA GLU A 86 14.09 -24.39 -9.69
C GLU A 86 13.13 -25.55 -9.78
N GLY A 87 12.14 -25.37 -10.26
CA GLY A 87 11.40 -26.28 -10.27
C GLY A 87 10.20 -26.85 -10.46
N LYS A 88 10.64 -26.61 -10.16
CA LYS A 88 10.26 -26.38 -10.09
C LYS A 88 10.16 -26.42 -9.63
N ASN A 89 10.30 -26.48 -9.10
CA ASN A 89 10.49 -26.01 -8.46
C ASN A 89 10.53 -25.53 -7.95
N ASN A 90 10.17 -26.50 -7.68
CA ASN A 90 10.30 -25.97 -7.26
C ASN A 90 10.26 -25.61 -6.90
N SER A 91 9.88 -26.53 -6.97
CA SER A 91 10.03 -26.05 -6.73
C SER A 91 10.09 -25.80 -6.36
N ARG A 92 9.66 -26.85 -6.04
CA ARG A 92 9.99 -26.44 -5.71
C ARG A 92 10.18 -26.32 -5.30
#